data_41e7ffdd3a1ac98bae545da8f42a630a
#
_entry.id   41e7ffdd3a1ac98bae545da8f42a630a
#
_cell.length_a   1.000
_cell.length_b   1.000
_cell.length_c   1.000
_cell.angle_alpha   90.00
_cell.angle_beta   90.00
_cell.angle_gamma   90.00
#
_symmetry.space_group_name_H-M   'P 1'
#
loop_
_entity.id
_entity.type
_entity.pdbx_description
1 polymer ?
#
loop_
_entity_poly.entity_id
_entity_poly.type
_entity_poly.pdbx_seq_one_letter_code
_entity_poly.pdbx_strand_id
1 'polypeptide(L)'
;MSKVVVVYHSGYGHTQRVAQQVAEGAAAQLIAIDAEGNLGEADWAALAEADAIIFGTPTYMGGASWQFKKFADASSKAWFTRAWQDKVFGGFTNSASPVGDKGATMIGLQTLASQHGGIWVSLGQLPSNSKAAT
;
A
#
# COMPACT_ATOMS: atom_id res chain seq x y z
N MET A 1 14.04 0.08 16.97
CA MET A 1 13.71 0.80 15.74
C MET A 1 12.49 0.19 15.09
N SER A 2 11.58 1.03 14.64
CA SER A 2 10.38 0.57 13.98
C SER A 2 10.70 -0.04 12.62
N LYS A 3 10.04 -1.14 12.30
CA LYS A 3 10.16 -1.79 10.98
C LYS A 3 8.98 -1.36 10.12
N VAL A 4 9.27 -0.66 9.04
CA VAL A 4 8.27 -0.21 8.08
C VAL A 4 8.48 -0.96 6.77
N VAL A 5 7.39 -1.45 6.19
CA VAL A 5 7.41 -2.17 4.92
C VAL A 5 6.47 -1.47 3.95
N VAL A 6 6.94 -1.22 2.74
CA VAL A 6 6.10 -0.80 1.62
C VAL A 6 5.86 -2.02 0.74
N VAL A 7 4.61 -2.46 0.65
CA VAL A 7 4.21 -3.55 -0.24
C VAL A 7 3.38 -2.97 -1.37
N TYR A 8 3.78 -3.23 -2.61
CA TYR A 8 3.19 -2.57 -3.77
C TYR A 8 3.16 -3.46 -4.99
N HIS A 9 2.24 -3.13 -5.90
CA HIS A 9 2.23 -3.65 -7.26
C HIS A 9 2.48 -2.50 -8.25
N SER A 10 3.27 -2.75 -9.28
CA SER A 10 3.51 -1.80 -10.36
C SER A 10 3.40 -2.51 -11.71
N GLY A 11 2.51 -2.01 -12.59
CA GLY A 11 2.33 -2.59 -13.91
C GLY A 11 3.27 -1.98 -14.95
N TYR A 12 3.48 -0.68 -14.90
CA TYR A 12 4.23 0.06 -15.92
C TYR A 12 5.46 0.77 -15.38
N GLY A 13 5.77 0.62 -14.11
CA GLY A 13 6.95 1.20 -13.47
C GLY A 13 6.69 2.53 -12.74
N HIS A 14 5.55 3.17 -12.95
CA HIS A 14 5.26 4.46 -12.29
C HIS A 14 5.01 4.28 -10.80
N THR A 15 4.21 3.29 -10.42
CA THR A 15 3.97 2.99 -9.00
C THR A 15 5.25 2.56 -8.31
N GLN A 16 6.13 1.85 -9.01
CA GLN A 16 7.44 1.47 -8.47
C GLN A 16 8.25 2.70 -8.10
N ARG A 17 8.27 3.74 -8.95
CA ARG A 17 8.99 4.97 -8.64
C ARG A 17 8.43 5.67 -7.42
N VAL A 18 7.11 5.72 -7.29
CA VAL A 18 6.46 6.30 -6.10
C VAL A 18 6.81 5.47 -4.87
N ALA A 19 6.74 4.14 -4.99
CA ALA A 19 7.08 3.23 -3.88
C ALA A 19 8.52 3.44 -3.39
N GLN A 20 9.46 3.62 -4.32
CA GLN A 20 10.85 3.90 -3.97
C GLN A 20 11.01 5.21 -3.18
N GLN A 21 10.28 6.26 -3.60
CA GLN A 21 10.29 7.54 -2.89
C GLN A 21 9.68 7.42 -1.50
N VAL A 22 8.57 6.72 -1.39
CA VAL A 22 7.90 6.50 -0.09
C VAL A 22 8.81 5.69 0.83
N ALA A 23 9.43 4.63 0.31
CA ALA A 23 10.33 3.79 1.10
C ALA A 23 11.55 4.55 1.58
N GLU A 24 12.11 5.41 0.73
CA GLU A 24 13.25 6.26 1.11
C GLU A 24 12.86 7.21 2.24
N GLY A 25 11.71 7.89 2.10
CA GLY A 25 11.22 8.81 3.14
C GLY A 25 10.90 8.14 4.46
N ALA A 26 10.43 6.91 4.43
CA ALA A 26 10.04 6.15 5.63
C ALA A 26 11.15 5.24 6.15
N ALA A 27 12.30 5.19 5.50
CA ALA A 27 13.35 4.20 5.77
C ALA A 27 12.79 2.78 5.79
N ALA A 28 11.96 2.46 4.80
CA ALA A 28 11.19 1.23 4.75
C ALA A 28 11.82 0.19 3.82
N GLN A 29 11.53 -1.07 4.10
CA GLN A 29 11.81 -2.17 3.18
C GLN A 29 10.78 -2.17 2.06
N LEU A 30 11.22 -2.37 0.82
CA LEU A 30 10.34 -2.51 -0.33
C LEU A 30 10.04 -3.99 -0.59
N ILE A 31 8.76 -4.29 -0.80
CA ILE A 31 8.31 -5.61 -1.24
C ILE A 31 7.43 -5.42 -2.47
N ALA A 32 7.85 -6.01 -3.58
CA ALA A 32 7.10 -5.93 -4.82
C ALA A 32 6.20 -7.17 -4.97
N ILE A 33 4.92 -6.93 -5.20
CA ILE A 33 3.98 -7.97 -5.62
C ILE A 33 4.32 -8.28 -7.09
N ASP A 34 4.50 -9.55 -7.42
CA ASP A 34 4.92 -9.91 -8.77
C ASP A 34 3.78 -9.76 -9.79
N ALA A 35 4.10 -10.00 -11.07
CA ALA A 35 3.14 -9.85 -12.15
C ALA A 35 1.94 -10.80 -12.04
N GLU A 36 2.09 -11.88 -11.27
CA GLU A 36 1.03 -12.86 -11.02
C GLU A 36 0.28 -12.58 -9.72
N GLY A 37 0.59 -11.48 -9.04
CA GLY A 37 -0.08 -11.10 -7.79
C GLY A 37 0.42 -11.85 -6.56
N ASN A 38 1.60 -12.42 -6.62
CA ASN A 38 2.13 -13.29 -5.57
C ASN A 38 3.28 -12.63 -4.80
N LEU A 39 3.46 -13.07 -3.56
CA LEU A 39 4.62 -12.80 -2.71
C LEU A 39 5.26 -14.12 -2.31
N GLY A 40 6.57 -14.08 -2.04
CA GLY A 40 7.26 -15.22 -1.45
C GLY A 40 7.04 -15.32 0.06
N GLU A 41 7.40 -16.47 0.63
CA GLU A 41 7.23 -16.70 2.07
C GLU A 41 8.01 -15.71 2.92
N ALA A 42 9.22 -15.33 2.49
CA ALA A 42 10.03 -14.36 3.20
C ALA A 42 9.36 -12.98 3.23
N ASP A 43 8.64 -12.61 2.17
CA ASP A 43 7.90 -11.36 2.12
C ASP A 43 6.72 -11.36 3.10
N TRP A 44 5.97 -12.45 3.16
CA TRP A 44 4.89 -12.58 4.13
C TRP A 44 5.41 -12.55 5.56
N ALA A 45 6.56 -13.16 5.83
CA ALA A 45 7.20 -13.11 7.15
C ALA A 45 7.62 -11.67 7.51
N ALA A 46 8.16 -10.93 6.55
CA ALA A 46 8.53 -9.53 6.78
C ALA A 46 7.31 -8.67 7.09
N LEU A 47 6.19 -8.90 6.43
CA LEU A 47 4.93 -8.20 6.72
C LEU A 47 4.42 -8.53 8.13
N ALA A 48 4.52 -9.79 8.53
CA ALA A 48 4.11 -10.20 9.89
C ALA A 48 4.95 -9.53 10.96
N GLU A 49 6.24 -9.32 10.72
CA GLU A 49 7.16 -8.68 11.67
C GLU A 49 7.12 -7.15 11.64
N ALA A 50 6.53 -6.56 10.61
CA ALA A 50 6.51 -5.10 10.47
C ALA A 50 5.68 -4.44 11.57
N ASP A 51 6.08 -3.24 11.98
CA ASP A 51 5.29 -2.37 12.85
C ASP A 51 4.31 -1.53 12.04
N ALA A 52 4.68 -1.22 10.81
CA ALA A 52 3.85 -0.45 9.90
C ALA A 52 3.94 -1.01 8.48
N ILE A 53 2.81 -1.00 7.79
CA ILE A 53 2.71 -1.46 6.40
C ILE A 53 2.10 -0.35 5.58
N ILE A 54 2.76 0.00 4.48
CA ILE A 54 2.28 0.99 3.51
C ILE A 54 1.90 0.24 2.24
N PHE A 55 0.63 0.34 1.85
CA PHE A 55 0.12 -0.29 0.63
C PHE A 55 0.31 0.63 -0.57
N GLY A 56 0.75 0.08 -1.69
CA GLY A 56 0.86 0.82 -2.93
C GLY A 56 0.27 0.05 -4.10
N THR A 57 -0.54 0.71 -4.91
CA THR A 57 -1.15 0.10 -6.10
C THR A 57 -1.44 1.18 -7.14
N PRO A 58 -1.33 0.87 -8.44
CA PRO A 58 -1.89 1.78 -9.42
C PRO A 58 -3.41 1.74 -9.35
N THR A 59 -4.05 2.78 -9.85
CA THR A 59 -5.50 2.77 -10.07
C THR A 59 -5.76 2.42 -11.52
N TYR A 60 -6.39 1.28 -11.74
CA TYR A 60 -6.84 0.82 -13.04
C TYR A 60 -8.37 0.68 -13.01
N MET A 61 -9.03 1.35 -13.95
CA MET A 61 -10.51 1.31 -14.03
C MET A 61 -11.19 1.65 -12.69
N GLY A 62 -10.63 2.65 -11.99
CA GLY A 62 -11.21 3.16 -10.75
C GLY A 62 -10.94 2.36 -9.48
N GLY A 63 -10.06 1.37 -9.54
CA GLY A 63 -9.75 0.52 -8.39
C GLY A 63 -8.31 0.05 -8.38
N ALA A 64 -7.96 -0.72 -7.37
CA ALA A 64 -6.64 -1.33 -7.28
C ALA A 64 -6.42 -2.30 -8.44
N SER A 65 -5.15 -2.51 -8.82
CA SER A 65 -4.84 -3.55 -9.81
C SER A 65 -5.28 -4.91 -9.30
N TRP A 66 -5.57 -5.84 -10.24
CA TRP A 66 -5.98 -7.18 -9.82
C TRP A 66 -4.87 -7.91 -9.06
N GLN A 67 -3.61 -7.61 -9.40
CA GLN A 67 -2.47 -8.20 -8.68
C GLN A 67 -2.47 -7.75 -7.22
N PHE A 68 -2.73 -6.47 -6.96
CA PHE A 68 -2.85 -5.99 -5.59
C PHE A 68 -4.05 -6.63 -4.91
N LYS A 69 -5.18 -6.74 -5.60
CA LYS A 69 -6.39 -7.36 -5.02
C LYS A 69 -6.14 -8.83 -4.69
N LYS A 70 -5.40 -9.55 -5.54
CA LYS A 70 -5.01 -10.92 -5.23
C LYS A 70 -4.18 -11.00 -3.95
N PHE A 71 -3.20 -10.09 -3.79
CA PHE A 71 -2.44 -9.96 -2.56
C PHE A 71 -3.37 -9.69 -1.36
N ALA A 72 -4.30 -8.74 -1.52
CA ALA A 72 -5.25 -8.42 -0.46
C ALA A 72 -6.09 -9.64 -0.06
N ASP A 73 -6.58 -10.39 -1.03
CA ASP A 73 -7.34 -11.62 -0.77
C ASP A 73 -6.46 -12.68 -0.07
N ALA A 74 -5.21 -12.82 -0.49
CA ALA A 74 -4.27 -13.76 0.12
C ALA A 74 -3.92 -13.37 1.57
N SER A 75 -4.04 -12.10 1.92
CA SER A 75 -3.79 -11.65 3.30
C SER A 75 -4.82 -12.19 4.29
N SER A 76 -5.86 -12.87 3.82
CA SER A 76 -6.83 -13.53 4.69
C SER A 76 -6.19 -14.50 5.67
N LYS A 77 -5.05 -15.10 5.32
CA LYS A 77 -4.29 -15.96 6.24
C LYS A 77 -3.76 -15.18 7.43
N ALA A 78 -3.22 -13.99 7.19
CA ALA A 78 -2.76 -13.09 8.25
C ALA A 78 -3.93 -12.57 9.08
N TRP A 79 -5.05 -12.28 8.40
CA TRP A 79 -6.27 -11.85 9.08
C TRP A 79 -6.79 -12.93 10.03
N PHE A 80 -6.78 -14.16 9.62
CA PHE A 80 -7.30 -15.28 10.40
C PHE A 80 -6.55 -15.45 11.74
N THR A 81 -5.25 -15.19 11.73
CA THR A 81 -4.40 -15.28 12.93
C THR A 81 -4.21 -13.95 13.65
N ARG A 82 -4.83 -12.88 13.14
CA ARG A 82 -4.68 -11.52 13.67
C ARG A 82 -3.23 -11.02 13.61
N ALA A 83 -2.45 -11.48 12.64
CA ALA A 83 -1.03 -11.17 12.55
C ALA A 83 -0.75 -9.68 12.32
N TRP A 84 -1.71 -8.95 11.71
CA TRP A 84 -1.54 -7.52 11.40
C TRP A 84 -2.36 -6.62 12.32
N GLN A 85 -3.04 -7.15 13.31
CA GLN A 85 -3.84 -6.35 14.24
C GLN A 85 -2.95 -5.32 14.95
N ASP A 86 -3.48 -4.12 15.10
CA ASP A 86 -2.83 -2.99 15.77
C ASP A 86 -1.59 -2.44 15.05
N LYS A 87 -1.25 -2.94 13.86
CA LYS A 87 -0.19 -2.32 13.06
C LYS A 87 -0.67 -0.97 12.52
N VAL A 88 0.28 -0.10 12.26
CA VAL A 88 0.04 1.18 11.59
C VAL A 88 0.03 0.95 10.09
N PHE A 89 -0.95 1.54 9.40
CA PHE A 89 -1.09 1.41 7.96
C PHE A 89 -1.17 2.78 7.29
N GLY A 90 -0.62 2.85 6.11
CA GLY A 90 -0.78 3.95 5.19
C GLY A 90 -0.92 3.41 3.78
N GLY A 91 -1.11 4.28 2.81
CA GLY A 91 -1.24 3.83 1.43
C GLY A 91 -1.08 4.94 0.43
N PHE A 92 -0.82 4.55 -0.80
CA PHE A 92 -0.74 5.47 -1.93
C PHE A 92 -1.22 4.78 -3.20
N THR A 93 -1.67 5.59 -4.12
CA THR A 93 -2.03 5.16 -5.47
C THR A 93 -1.66 6.25 -6.47
N ASN A 94 -1.54 5.87 -7.71
CA ASN A 94 -1.33 6.79 -8.81
C ASN A 94 -2.02 6.25 -10.06
N SER A 95 -2.30 7.13 -10.99
CA SER A 95 -2.90 6.77 -12.27
C SER A 95 -2.46 7.76 -13.35
N ALA A 96 -2.83 7.47 -14.60
CA ALA A 96 -2.58 8.37 -15.71
C ALA A 96 -3.43 9.62 -15.64
N SER A 97 -4.58 9.57 -14.98
CA SER A 97 -5.47 10.73 -14.83
C SER A 97 -4.97 11.64 -13.72
N PRO A 98 -4.96 12.95 -13.92
CA PRO A 98 -4.51 13.87 -12.86
C PRO A 98 -5.46 13.91 -11.66
N VAL A 99 -6.75 13.74 -11.87
CA VAL A 99 -7.75 13.78 -10.78
C VAL A 99 -8.92 12.82 -11.09
N GLY A 100 -9.66 12.47 -10.06
CA GLY A 100 -11.03 11.98 -10.17
C GLY A 100 -11.25 10.49 -10.11
N ASP A 101 -10.25 9.67 -10.36
CA ASP A 101 -10.45 8.21 -10.44
C ASP A 101 -9.87 7.42 -9.26
N LYS A 102 -9.16 8.08 -8.35
CA LYS A 102 -8.34 7.40 -7.34
C LYS A 102 -8.97 7.26 -5.97
N GLY A 103 -10.08 7.95 -5.73
CA GLY A 103 -10.72 7.95 -4.41
C GLY A 103 -11.16 6.57 -3.95
N ALA A 104 -11.79 5.81 -4.83
CA ALA A 104 -12.26 4.46 -4.50
C ALA A 104 -11.09 3.52 -4.18
N THR A 105 -9.96 3.67 -4.87
CA THR A 105 -8.75 2.89 -4.56
C THR A 105 -8.28 3.19 -3.14
N MET A 106 -8.18 4.46 -2.77
CA MET A 106 -7.74 4.85 -1.41
C MET A 106 -8.70 4.34 -0.34
N ILE A 107 -10.01 4.42 -0.57
CA ILE A 107 -11.01 3.87 0.34
C ILE A 107 -10.81 2.36 0.48
N GLY A 108 -10.50 1.67 -0.62
CA GLY A 108 -10.23 0.23 -0.60
C GLY A 108 -9.01 -0.13 0.25
N LEU A 109 -7.94 0.66 0.17
CA LEU A 109 -6.75 0.44 1.00
C LEU A 109 -7.05 0.66 2.48
N GLN A 110 -7.81 1.71 2.80
CA GLN A 110 -8.25 1.97 4.18
C GLN A 110 -9.12 0.85 4.70
N THR A 111 -10.03 0.35 3.88
CA THR A 111 -10.91 -0.76 4.23
C THR A 111 -10.12 -2.02 4.51
N LEU A 112 -9.11 -2.30 3.70
CA LEU A 112 -8.23 -3.46 3.93
C LEU A 112 -7.51 -3.34 5.28
N ALA A 113 -6.96 -2.17 5.58
CA ALA A 113 -6.30 -1.93 6.87
C ALA A 113 -7.28 -2.13 8.04
N SER A 114 -8.51 -1.60 7.90
CA SER A 114 -9.55 -1.75 8.92
C SER A 114 -9.96 -3.21 9.10
N GLN A 115 -10.03 -3.97 8.02
CA GLN A 115 -10.36 -5.39 8.07
C GLN A 115 -9.35 -6.15 8.92
N HIS A 116 -8.09 -5.76 8.86
CA HIS A 116 -7.03 -6.36 9.66
C HIS A 116 -6.95 -5.82 11.10
N GLY A 117 -7.80 -4.86 11.46
CA GLY A 117 -7.74 -4.24 12.79
C GLY A 117 -6.60 -3.27 12.96
N GLY A 118 -6.16 -2.65 11.86
CA GLY A 118 -5.04 -1.71 11.87
C GLY A 118 -5.45 -0.28 12.12
N ILE A 119 -4.44 0.58 12.28
CA ILE A 119 -4.60 2.01 12.50
C ILE A 119 -4.17 2.73 11.23
N TRP A 120 -5.11 3.44 10.59
CA TRP A 120 -4.81 4.16 9.36
C TRP A 120 -4.23 5.54 9.67
N VAL A 121 -3.11 5.86 9.04
CA VAL A 121 -2.45 7.16 9.16
C VAL A 121 -2.67 7.95 7.88
N SER A 122 -3.25 9.13 8.03
CA SER A 122 -3.47 10.06 6.92
C SER A 122 -2.18 10.80 6.55
N LEU A 123 -2.22 11.47 5.40
CA LEU A 123 -1.10 12.29 4.95
C LEU A 123 -0.83 13.47 5.90
N GLY A 124 -1.88 14.00 6.53
CA GLY A 124 -1.74 15.08 7.49
C GLY A 124 -1.39 16.45 6.89
N GLN A 125 -1.42 16.56 5.56
CA GLN A 125 -1.12 17.83 4.88
C GLN A 125 -2.40 18.59 4.53
N LEU A 126 -2.31 19.90 4.61
CA LEU A 126 -3.37 20.76 4.11
C LEU A 126 -3.30 20.84 2.59
N PRO A 127 -4.42 21.09 1.91
CA PRO A 127 -4.40 21.30 0.47
C PRO A 127 -3.43 22.39 0.02
N SER A 128 -3.22 23.39 0.86
CA SER A 128 -2.28 24.50 0.60
C SER A 128 -0.81 24.07 0.64
N ASN A 129 -0.51 22.90 1.18
CA ASN A 129 0.85 22.37 1.20
C ASN A 129 1.24 21.71 -0.12
N SER A 130 0.27 21.31 -0.92
CA SER A 130 0.56 20.87 -2.27
C SER A 130 0.71 22.11 -3.13
N LYS A 131 1.93 22.56 -3.29
CA LYS A 131 2.19 23.47 -4.40
C LYS A 131 2.01 22.62 -5.66
N ALA A 132 0.88 22.84 -6.31
CA ALA A 132 0.82 22.45 -7.70
C ALA A 132 2.14 22.91 -8.31
N ALA A 133 2.80 22.07 -9.04
CA ALA A 133 3.98 22.47 -9.79
C ALA A 133 3.57 23.65 -10.65
N THR A 134 3.76 24.80 -10.12
CA THR A 134 3.68 26.03 -10.85
C THR A 134 4.97 26.16 -11.61
#